data_f675beb3da5a8cebe305c501ea6ab67c
#
_entry.id   f675beb3da5a8cebe305c501ea6ab67c
#
_cell.length_a   1.000
_cell.length_b   1.000
_cell.length_c   1.000
_cell.angle_alpha   90.00
_cell.angle_beta   90.00
_cell.angle_gamma   90.00
#
_symmetry.space_group_name_H-M   'P 1'
#
loop_
_entity.id
_entity.type
_entity.pdbx_description
1 polymer ?
#
loop_
_entity_poly.entity_id
_entity_poly.type
_entity_poly.pdbx_seq_one_letter_code
_entity_poly.pdbx_strand_id
1 'polypeptide(L)'
;SDSIAKQKLDLIVRTGRALGVERNNYSSMSDFVAAMKKAFGEIKVQSGGTGALHALERQLGLDKLGLSIEDVIESAGDGDSNDKVTQALERQTKKAKDETNATGSDQAVEIDSAAANLYGLLSFN
;
A
#
# COMPACT_ATOMS: atom_id res chain seq x y z
N SER A 1 -7.21 14.59 3.42
CA SER A 1 -6.78 13.25 3.05
C SER A 1 -5.74 13.31 1.95
N ASP A 2 -4.94 12.32 1.89
CA ASP A 2 -3.85 12.28 0.91
C ASP A 2 -4.39 11.93 -0.47
N SER A 3 -3.83 12.58 -1.48
CA SER A 3 -4.14 12.22 -2.85
C SER A 3 -3.59 10.82 -3.16
N ILE A 4 -4.11 10.21 -4.21
CA ILE A 4 -3.64 8.90 -4.64
C ILE A 4 -2.15 8.98 -5.03
N ALA A 5 -1.73 10.05 -5.71
CA ALA A 5 -0.32 10.21 -6.10
C ALA A 5 0.59 10.24 -4.87
N LYS A 6 0.17 10.93 -3.83
CA LYS A 6 0.95 10.99 -2.60
C LYS A 6 0.98 9.65 -1.89
N GLN A 7 -0.15 8.94 -1.86
CA GLN A 7 -0.21 7.61 -1.28
C GLN A 7 0.68 6.62 -2.04
N LYS A 8 0.69 6.74 -3.37
CA LYS A 8 1.56 5.90 -4.20
C LYS A 8 3.03 6.15 -3.86
N LEU A 9 3.43 7.42 -3.80
CA LEU A 9 4.82 7.74 -3.48
C LEU A 9 5.21 7.23 -2.10
N ASP A 10 4.33 7.39 -1.12
CA ASP A 10 4.58 6.90 0.23
C ASP A 10 4.78 5.39 0.24
N LEU A 11 3.96 4.65 -0.48
CA LEU A 11 4.07 3.21 -0.56
C LEU A 11 5.38 2.78 -1.22
N ILE A 12 5.78 3.47 -2.28
CA ILE A 12 7.04 3.19 -2.96
C ILE A 12 8.23 3.40 -2.01
N VAL A 13 8.23 4.51 -1.27
CA VAL A 13 9.32 4.82 -0.35
C VAL A 13 9.37 3.78 0.78
N ARG A 14 8.23 3.41 1.32
CA ARG A 14 8.15 2.39 2.37
C ARG A 14 8.59 1.02 1.89
N THR A 15 8.24 0.68 0.66
CA THR A 15 8.67 -0.59 0.06
C THR A 15 10.19 -0.61 -0.10
N GLY A 16 10.77 0.48 -0.58
CA GLY A 16 12.22 0.59 -0.66
C GLY A 16 12.87 0.39 0.70
N ARG A 17 12.33 1.06 1.71
CA ARG A 17 12.89 0.96 3.06
C ARG A 17 12.82 -0.46 3.59
N ALA A 18 11.73 -1.18 3.31
CA ALA A 18 11.61 -2.58 3.71
C ALA A 18 12.68 -3.46 3.05
N LEU A 19 13.11 -3.08 1.85
CA LEU A 19 14.18 -3.78 1.15
C LEU A 19 15.58 -3.30 1.56
N GLY A 20 15.66 -2.35 2.47
CA GLY A 20 16.93 -1.78 2.90
C GLY A 20 17.42 -0.65 2.00
N VAL A 21 16.54 -0.07 1.19
CA VAL A 21 16.91 0.97 0.23
C VAL A 21 16.21 2.26 0.61
N GLU A 22 16.98 3.28 0.96
CA GLU A 22 16.44 4.55 1.41
C GLU A 22 16.37 5.54 0.26
N ARG A 23 15.16 6.07 -0.01
CA ARG A 23 14.94 6.96 -1.15
C ARG A 23 15.89 8.15 -1.15
N ASN A 24 16.16 8.71 0.02
CA ASN A 24 16.98 9.93 0.11
C ASN A 24 18.45 9.72 -0.22
N ASN A 25 18.90 8.47 -0.34
CA ASN A 25 20.27 8.19 -0.71
C ASN A 25 20.50 8.23 -2.22
N TYR A 26 19.46 8.50 -3.00
CA TYR A 26 19.54 8.50 -4.46
C TYR A 26 19.07 9.83 -5.02
N SER A 27 19.75 10.29 -6.05
CA SER A 27 19.44 11.61 -6.61
C SER A 27 18.25 11.57 -7.56
N SER A 28 17.84 10.38 -8.01
CA SER A 28 16.71 10.27 -8.93
C SER A 28 15.85 9.06 -8.58
N MET A 29 14.60 9.09 -9.01
CA MET A 29 13.71 7.94 -8.87
C MET A 29 14.27 6.76 -9.65
N SER A 30 14.86 7.00 -10.81
CA SER A 30 15.43 5.94 -11.63
C SER A 30 16.53 5.18 -10.89
N ASP A 31 17.42 5.90 -10.21
CA ASP A 31 18.49 5.27 -9.44
C ASP A 31 17.92 4.51 -8.24
N PHE A 32 16.91 5.08 -7.58
CA PHE A 32 16.24 4.42 -6.46
C PHE A 32 15.57 3.11 -6.92
N VAL A 33 14.89 3.14 -8.06
CA VAL A 33 14.25 1.95 -8.62
C VAL A 33 15.29 0.86 -8.94
N ALA A 34 16.43 1.26 -9.53
CA ALA A 34 17.49 0.31 -9.83
C ALA A 34 18.02 -0.34 -8.55
N ALA A 35 18.16 0.45 -7.48
CA ALA A 35 18.63 -0.08 -6.20
C ALA A 35 17.60 -1.03 -5.58
N MET A 36 16.32 -0.73 -5.71
CA MET A 36 15.26 -1.63 -5.22
C MET A 36 15.27 -2.95 -5.97
N LYS A 37 15.43 -2.89 -7.30
CA LYS A 37 15.49 -4.10 -8.12
C LYS A 37 16.66 -4.99 -7.69
N LYS A 38 17.79 -4.37 -7.44
CA LYS A 38 18.97 -5.10 -7.02
C LYS A 38 18.75 -5.77 -5.67
N ALA A 39 18.23 -5.01 -4.70
CA ALA A 39 17.98 -5.54 -3.36
C ALA A 39 16.96 -6.68 -3.40
N PHE A 40 15.88 -6.51 -4.17
CA PHE A 40 14.86 -7.53 -4.35
C PHE A 40 15.48 -8.81 -4.91
N GLY A 41 16.28 -8.69 -5.97
CA GLY A 41 16.90 -9.84 -6.60
C GLY A 41 17.85 -10.58 -5.67
N GLU A 42 18.60 -9.85 -4.86
CA GLU A 42 19.52 -10.45 -3.89
C GLU A 42 18.78 -11.25 -2.82
N ILE A 43 17.66 -10.74 -2.36
CA ILE A 43 16.84 -11.47 -1.38
C ILE A 43 16.23 -12.71 -2.03
N LYS A 44 15.71 -12.54 -3.24
CA LYS A 44 14.97 -13.59 -3.93
C LYS A 44 15.83 -14.86 -4.14
N VAL A 45 17.11 -14.70 -4.40
CA VAL A 45 17.98 -15.84 -4.68
C VAL A 45 18.55 -16.51 -3.42
N GLN A 46 18.31 -15.94 -2.25
CA GLN A 46 18.77 -16.54 -1.01
C GLN A 46 17.83 -17.66 -0.57
N SER A 47 18.38 -18.57 0.23
CA SER A 47 17.55 -19.61 0.83
C SER A 47 16.48 -18.97 1.69
N GLY A 48 15.22 -19.34 1.46
CA GLY A 48 14.10 -18.74 2.17
C GLY A 48 13.75 -17.34 1.72
N GLY A 49 14.38 -16.85 0.63
CA GLY A 49 14.18 -15.48 0.19
C GLY A 49 12.75 -15.19 -0.26
N THR A 50 12.12 -16.12 -0.96
CA THR A 50 10.73 -15.92 -1.41
C THR A 50 9.80 -15.76 -0.21
N GLY A 51 10.00 -16.58 0.83
CA GLY A 51 9.19 -16.44 2.05
C GLY A 51 9.43 -15.12 2.75
N ALA A 52 10.70 -14.65 2.78
CA ALA A 52 11.02 -13.37 3.37
C ALA A 52 10.34 -12.22 2.62
N LEU A 53 10.33 -12.29 1.29
CA LEU A 53 9.66 -11.27 0.48
C LEU A 53 8.16 -11.27 0.73
N HIS A 54 7.53 -12.44 0.83
CA HIS A 54 6.11 -12.50 1.15
C HIS A 54 5.81 -11.93 2.53
N ALA A 55 6.71 -12.14 3.50
CA ALA A 55 6.54 -11.56 4.82
C ALA A 55 6.59 -10.02 4.76
N LEU A 56 7.49 -9.47 3.96
CA LEU A 56 7.57 -8.03 3.77
C LEU A 56 6.31 -7.49 3.11
N GLU A 57 5.77 -8.21 2.13
CA GLU A 57 4.52 -7.81 1.47
C GLU A 57 3.39 -7.71 2.49
N ARG A 58 3.28 -8.67 3.39
CA ARG A 58 2.27 -8.62 4.44
C ARG A 58 2.49 -7.45 5.40
N GLN A 59 3.74 -7.22 5.78
CA GLN A 59 4.08 -6.10 6.65
C GLN A 59 3.71 -4.76 6.03
N LEU A 60 3.88 -4.63 4.74
CA LEU A 60 3.56 -3.41 4.01
C LEU A 60 2.07 -3.29 3.68
N GLY A 61 1.29 -4.35 3.92
CA GLY A 61 -0.12 -4.36 3.57
C GLY A 61 -0.38 -4.56 2.08
N LEU A 62 0.65 -4.96 1.33
CA LEU A 62 0.51 -5.14 -0.12
C LEU A 62 -0.43 -6.28 -0.47
N ASP A 63 -0.44 -7.34 0.33
CA ASP A 63 -1.32 -8.48 0.10
C ASP A 63 -2.79 -8.05 0.10
N LYS A 64 -3.16 -7.12 0.96
CA LYS A 64 -4.54 -6.63 1.02
C LYS A 64 -4.90 -5.77 -0.17
N LEU A 65 -3.89 -5.21 -0.83
CA LEU A 65 -4.09 -4.44 -2.04
C LEU A 65 -3.99 -5.30 -3.30
N GLY A 66 -3.69 -6.58 -3.15
CA GLY A 66 -3.47 -7.45 -4.29
C GLY A 66 -2.18 -7.16 -5.04
N LEU A 67 -1.18 -6.60 -4.34
CA LEU A 67 0.08 -6.19 -4.94
C LEU A 67 1.24 -7.02 -4.41
N SER A 68 2.26 -7.20 -5.26
CA SER A 68 3.54 -7.74 -4.85
C SER A 68 4.57 -6.63 -4.78
N ILE A 69 5.72 -6.93 -4.17
CA ILE A 69 6.83 -5.97 -4.17
C ILE A 69 7.27 -5.67 -5.60
N GLU A 70 7.29 -6.68 -6.47
CA GLU A 70 7.62 -6.46 -7.89
C GLU A 70 6.66 -5.46 -8.54
N ASP A 71 5.38 -5.55 -8.23
CA ASP A 71 4.38 -4.59 -8.74
C ASP A 71 4.72 -3.17 -8.33
N VAL A 72 5.14 -2.99 -7.07
CA VAL A 72 5.49 -1.67 -6.57
C VAL A 72 6.73 -1.13 -7.28
N ILE A 73 7.76 -1.97 -7.45
CA ILE A 73 8.98 -1.55 -8.13
C ILE A 73 8.69 -1.15 -9.57
N GLU A 74 7.86 -1.94 -10.24
CA GLU A 74 7.48 -1.66 -11.63
C GLU A 74 6.69 -0.35 -11.72
N SER A 75 5.74 -0.15 -10.84
CA SER A 75 4.96 1.09 -10.80
C SER A 75 5.82 2.31 -10.47
N ALA A 76 6.87 2.12 -9.68
CA ALA A 76 7.76 3.22 -9.32
C ALA A 76 8.52 3.74 -10.52
N GLY A 77 8.80 2.88 -11.50
CA GLY A 77 9.48 3.28 -12.73
C GLY A 77 8.53 3.73 -13.83
N ASP A 78 7.22 3.67 -13.58
CA ASP A 78 6.23 3.96 -14.61
C ASP A 78 5.54 5.28 -14.31
N GLY A 79 5.62 6.22 -15.23
CA GLY A 79 4.96 7.51 -15.08
C GLY A 79 3.49 7.51 -15.48
N ASP A 80 2.97 6.37 -15.93
CA ASP A 80 1.59 6.26 -16.35
C ASP A 80 0.67 6.32 -15.14
N SER A 81 -0.42 7.04 -15.27
CA SER A 81 -1.41 7.16 -14.20
C SER A 81 -2.28 5.91 -14.05
N ASN A 82 -2.16 4.96 -14.97
CA ASN A 82 -2.91 3.71 -14.91
C ASN A 82 -2.09 2.54 -14.41
N ASP A 83 -1.01 2.80 -13.71
CA ASP A 83 -0.18 1.74 -13.15
C ASP A 83 -0.94 0.94 -12.07
N LYS A 84 -0.42 -0.22 -11.78
CA LYS A 84 -1.08 -1.18 -10.90
C LYS A 84 -1.28 -0.65 -9.49
N VAL A 85 -0.30 0.07 -8.97
CA VAL A 85 -0.38 0.61 -7.61
C VAL A 85 -1.46 1.67 -7.53
N THR A 86 -1.49 2.59 -8.50
CA THR A 86 -2.53 3.63 -8.54
C THR A 86 -3.91 3.01 -8.59
N GLN A 87 -4.09 2.00 -9.45
CA GLN A 87 -5.38 1.33 -9.57
C GLN A 87 -5.79 0.66 -8.26
N ALA A 88 -4.85 0.00 -7.58
CA ALA A 88 -5.15 -0.66 -6.32
C ALA A 88 -5.54 0.33 -5.24
N LEU A 89 -4.84 1.46 -5.17
CA LEU A 89 -5.16 2.50 -4.19
C LEU A 89 -6.51 3.14 -4.48
N GLU A 90 -6.83 3.33 -5.75
CA GLU A 90 -8.14 3.86 -6.14
C GLU A 90 -9.26 2.91 -5.76
N ARG A 91 -9.07 1.61 -5.97
CA ARG A 91 -10.08 0.62 -5.57
C ARG A 91 -10.28 0.61 -4.07
N GLN A 92 -9.21 0.71 -3.32
CA GLN A 92 -9.29 0.73 -1.86
C GLN A 92 -10.06 1.96 -1.36
N THR A 93 -9.78 3.12 -1.92
CA THR A 93 -10.47 4.35 -1.56
C THR A 93 -11.95 4.26 -1.89
N LYS A 94 -12.28 3.75 -3.07
CA LYS A 94 -13.66 3.60 -3.49
C LYS A 94 -14.40 2.63 -2.57
N LYS A 95 -13.79 1.53 -2.21
CA LYS A 95 -14.40 0.55 -1.32
C LYS A 95 -14.69 1.16 0.05
N ALA A 96 -13.75 1.89 0.60
CA ALA A 96 -13.93 2.54 1.89
C ALA A 96 -15.06 3.55 1.84
N LYS A 97 -15.16 4.32 0.76
CA LYS A 97 -16.22 5.28 0.56
C LYS A 97 -17.57 4.60 0.45
N ASP A 98 -17.66 3.52 -0.30
CA ASP A 98 -18.91 2.78 -0.46
C ASP A 98 -19.34 2.17 0.86
N GLU A 99 -18.42 1.63 1.63
CA GLU A 99 -18.73 1.08 2.95
C GLU A 99 -19.21 2.16 3.91
N THR A 100 -18.61 3.32 3.87
CA THR A 100 -19.03 4.44 4.71
C THR A 100 -20.42 4.91 4.32
N ASN A 101 -20.70 5.00 3.04
CA ASN A 101 -22.01 5.41 2.58
C ASN A 101 -23.08 4.40 2.97
N ALA A 102 -22.78 3.12 2.83
CA ALA A 102 -23.73 2.09 3.23
C ALA A 102 -24.01 2.14 4.71
N THR A 103 -23.00 2.34 5.52
CA THR A 103 -23.15 2.45 6.95
C THR A 103 -24.01 3.67 7.30
N GLY A 104 -23.76 4.77 6.64
CA GLY A 104 -24.49 5.98 6.92
C GLY A 104 -25.96 5.87 6.57
N SER A 105 -26.30 5.07 5.61
CA SER A 105 -27.70 4.99 5.22
C SER A 105 -28.52 4.19 6.20
N ASP A 106 -27.89 3.40 7.02
CA ASP A 106 -28.61 2.67 7.94
C ASP A 106 -29.06 3.45 9.07
N GLN A 107 -29.08 4.03 9.43
CA GLN A 107 -29.48 4.51 10.35
C GLN A 107 -29.40 5.31 11.08
N ALA A 108 -29.20 5.31 10.54
CA ALA A 108 -28.98 6.14 11.18
C ALA A 108 -29.05 5.91 12.51
N VAL A 109 -28.83 5.30 12.85
CA VAL A 109 -28.56 5.01 13.84
C VAL A 109 -27.93 4.46 14.62
N GLU A 110 -27.80 3.91 14.80
CA GLU A 110 -27.14 3.35 15.62
C GLU A 110 -26.06 3.33 15.76
N ILE A 111 -25.79 3.44 15.71
CA ILE A 111 -24.65 3.37 15.84
C ILE A 111 -24.17 3.15 16.53
N ASP A 112 -24.21 2.46 16.72
CA ASP A 112 -23.64 2.21 17.09
C ASP A 112 -23.18 1.94 17.47
N SER A 113 -23.50 1.46 17.35
CA SER A 113 -22.74 1.20 18.05
C SER A 113 -21.75 0.41 17.88
N ALA A 114 -21.90 -0.63 17.59
CA ALA A 114 -20.74 -1.32 17.23
C ALA A 114 -20.02 -0.71 16.12
N ALA A 115 -20.71 -0.30 15.14
CA ALA A 115 -20.04 0.37 14.07
C ALA A 115 -19.41 1.62 14.53
N ALA A 116 -20.03 2.28 15.37
CA ALA A 116 -19.44 3.46 15.90
C ALA A 116 -18.25 3.13 16.71
N ASN A 117 -18.22 1.96 17.26
CA ASN A 117 -17.11 1.57 18.00
C ASN A 117 -15.97 1.17 17.21
N LEU A 118 -16.19 0.72 16.02
CA LEU A 118 -15.10 0.41 15.20
C LEU A 118 -14.28 1.56 14.93
N TYR A 119 -14.85 2.60 15.07
CA TYR A 119 -14.14 3.75 14.88
C TYR A 119 -14.00 4.42 16.13
N GLY A 120 -14.57 3.73 16.85
CA GLY A 120 -14.59 4.17 17.92
C GLY A 120 -15.61 4.04 18.35
N LEU A 121 -16.03 3.38 18.03
CA LEU A 121 -16.49 3.38 18.11
C LEU A 121 -16.90 3.64 18.45
N LEU A 122 -17.30 3.44 18.64
CA LEU A 122 -17.77 3.58 18.72
C LEU A 122 -18.20 3.99 19.14
N SER A 123 -18.49 3.83 19.38
CA SER A 123 -18.84 4.04 19.61
C SER A 123 -19.58 4.23 20.00
N PHE A 124 -20.21 3.82 20.26
CA PHE A 124 -20.75 3.76 20.47
C PHE A 124 -21.05 3.67 20.82
N ASN A 125 -21.39 3.45 21.20
CA ASN A 125 -21.57 3.17 21.26
C ASN A 125 -21.46 3.18 21.51
#